data_159059c0c610f97b75b573c07453df99
#
_entry.id   159059c0c610f97b75b573c07453df99
#
_cell.length_a   1.000
_cell.length_b   1.000
_cell.length_c   1.000
_cell.angle_alpha   90.00
_cell.angle_beta   90.00
_cell.angle_gamma   90.00
#
_symmetry.space_group_name_H-M   'P 1'
#
loop_
_entity.id
_entity.type
_entity.pdbx_description
1 polymer ?
#
loop_
_entity_poly.entity_id
_entity_poly.type
_entity_poly.pdbx_seq_one_letter_code
_entity_poly.pdbx_strand_id
1 'polypeptide(L)'
;MKEQNTEQCLLYIVAPTDVESIIVDWLIDSELIKGFSSVPISGHSADYSALSIAEQVEGRRWMILYLIRLPQASIDTVIQGLKNDLGHIGLDYWVVPVLAYGKII
;
A
#
# COMPACT_ATOMS: atom_id res chain seq x y z
N MET A 1 26.51 -16.63 0.33
CA MET A 1 25.32 -16.28 -0.45
C MET A 1 25.60 -15.01 -1.24
N LYS A 2 25.18 -15.00 -2.47
CA LYS A 2 25.38 -13.81 -3.28
C LYS A 2 24.38 -12.74 -2.88
N GLU A 3 24.84 -11.54 -2.67
CA GLU A 3 23.98 -10.42 -2.36
C GLU A 3 23.10 -10.04 -3.55
N GLN A 4 21.92 -9.56 -3.23
CA GLN A 4 21.04 -8.96 -4.23
C GLN A 4 21.56 -7.57 -4.56
N ASN A 5 21.86 -7.34 -5.83
CA ASN A 5 22.32 -6.04 -6.31
C ASN A 5 21.18 -5.15 -6.79
N THR A 6 19.96 -5.69 -6.89
CA THR A 6 18.80 -4.92 -7.32
C THR A 6 18.34 -4.04 -6.17
N GLU A 7 18.29 -2.75 -6.42
CA GLU A 7 17.74 -1.83 -5.44
C GLU A 7 16.26 -2.15 -5.20
N GLN A 8 15.88 -2.13 -3.95
CA GLN A 8 14.53 -2.44 -3.51
C GLN A 8 13.88 -1.24 -2.87
N CYS A 9 12.58 -1.18 -3.03
CA CYS A 9 11.76 -0.18 -2.37
C CYS A 9 10.60 -0.84 -1.65
N LEU A 10 10.03 -0.13 -0.71
CA LEU A 10 8.81 -0.55 -0.05
C LEU A 10 7.70 0.42 -0.47
N LEU A 11 6.71 -0.10 -1.16
CA LEU A 11 5.53 0.64 -1.55
C LEU A 11 4.49 0.49 -0.45
N TYR A 12 4.05 1.61 0.09
CA TYR A 12 2.96 1.68 1.05
C TYR A 12 1.72 2.15 0.32
N ILE A 13 0.61 1.45 0.51
CA ILE A 13 -0.69 1.87 0.00
C ILE A 13 -1.64 1.93 1.18
N VAL A 14 -2.37 3.04 1.30
CA VAL A 14 -3.38 3.21 2.34
C VAL A 14 -4.74 3.30 1.68
N ALA A 15 -5.66 2.46 2.12
CA ALA A 15 -6.97 2.34 1.53
C ALA A 15 -8.06 2.23 2.60
N PRO A 16 -9.28 2.73 2.30
CA PRO A 16 -10.43 2.46 3.17
C PRO A 16 -10.70 0.97 3.30
N THR A 17 -11.25 0.55 4.43
CA THR A 17 -11.53 -0.87 4.69
C THR A 17 -12.58 -1.46 3.76
N ASP A 18 -13.49 -0.66 3.25
CA ASP A 18 -14.59 -1.14 2.41
C ASP A 18 -14.17 -1.54 0.99
N VAL A 19 -12.95 -1.24 0.58
CA VAL A 19 -12.42 -1.62 -0.73
C VAL A 19 -11.34 -2.71 -0.62
N GLU A 20 -11.21 -3.35 0.52
CA GLU A 20 -10.15 -4.33 0.78
C GLU A 20 -10.11 -5.44 -0.27
N SER A 21 -11.24 -6.05 -0.60
CA SER A 21 -11.25 -7.17 -1.55
C SER A 21 -10.77 -6.75 -2.93
N ILE A 22 -11.11 -5.54 -3.36
CA ILE A 22 -10.68 -5.00 -4.66
C ILE A 22 -9.16 -4.82 -4.68
N ILE A 23 -8.60 -4.24 -3.61
CA ILE A 23 -7.17 -4.00 -3.52
C ILE A 23 -6.39 -5.32 -3.46
N VAL A 24 -6.83 -6.24 -2.62
CA VAL A 24 -6.17 -7.55 -2.46
C VAL A 24 -6.17 -8.30 -3.79
N ASP A 25 -7.30 -8.34 -4.48
CA ASP A 25 -7.40 -9.02 -5.77
C ASP A 25 -6.46 -8.40 -6.80
N TRP A 26 -6.40 -7.07 -6.85
CA TRP A 26 -5.51 -6.39 -7.79
C TRP A 26 -4.04 -6.73 -7.50
N LEU A 27 -3.66 -6.71 -6.22
CA LEU A 27 -2.28 -7.01 -5.82
C LEU A 27 -1.90 -8.46 -6.12
N ILE A 28 -2.81 -9.39 -5.87
CA ILE A 28 -2.58 -10.82 -6.15
C ILE A 28 -2.43 -11.07 -7.65
N ASP A 29 -3.22 -10.38 -8.47
CA ASP A 29 -3.20 -10.56 -9.91
C ASP A 29 -1.99 -9.91 -10.59
N SER A 30 -1.28 -9.04 -9.92
CA SER A 30 -0.12 -8.36 -10.50
C SER A 30 1.08 -9.29 -10.60
N GLU A 31 1.62 -9.45 -11.81
CA GLU A 31 2.77 -10.30 -12.06
C GLU A 31 4.06 -9.77 -11.42
N LEU A 32 4.13 -8.47 -11.17
CA LEU A 32 5.31 -7.83 -10.59
C LEU A 32 5.35 -7.96 -9.07
N ILE A 33 4.23 -8.30 -8.44
CA ILE A 33 4.11 -8.37 -6.99
C ILE A 33 4.16 -9.84 -6.57
N LYS A 34 5.22 -10.22 -5.84
CA LYS A 34 5.41 -11.60 -5.40
C LYS A 34 4.72 -11.89 -4.08
N GLY A 35 4.49 -10.87 -3.28
CA GLY A 35 3.82 -11.00 -2.00
C GLY A 35 3.68 -9.63 -1.37
N PHE A 36 2.80 -9.53 -0.39
CA PHE A 36 2.58 -8.29 0.34
C PHE A 36 2.00 -8.61 1.71
N SER A 37 2.05 -7.64 2.58
CA SER A 37 1.43 -7.72 3.91
C SER A 37 0.39 -6.64 4.03
N SER A 38 -0.58 -6.83 4.91
CA SER A 38 -1.58 -5.82 5.22
C SER A 38 -1.75 -5.69 6.72
N VAL A 39 -2.03 -4.48 7.16
CA VAL A 39 -2.20 -4.16 8.58
C VAL A 39 -3.38 -3.20 8.71
N PRO A 40 -4.35 -3.50 9.60
CA PRO A 40 -5.39 -2.50 9.93
C PRO A 40 -4.74 -1.33 10.66
N ILE A 41 -5.13 -0.11 10.28
CA ILE A 41 -4.65 1.10 10.93
C ILE A 41 -5.79 2.06 11.20
N SER A 42 -5.56 3.00 12.11
CA SER A 42 -6.44 4.13 12.35
C SER A 42 -5.81 5.38 11.75
N GLY A 43 -6.51 6.03 10.83
CA GLY A 43 -6.07 7.30 10.28
C GLY A 43 -6.66 8.43 11.12
N HIS A 44 -5.86 9.45 11.37
CA HIS A 44 -6.28 10.65 12.08
C HIS A 44 -6.08 11.85 11.17
N SER A 45 -7.03 12.76 11.18
CA SER A 45 -6.97 13.94 10.34
C SER A 45 -7.48 15.14 11.13
N ALA A 46 -6.92 16.30 10.82
CA ALA A 46 -7.45 17.57 11.34
C ALA A 46 -8.74 17.98 10.62
N ASP A 47 -9.04 17.37 9.47
CA ASP A 47 -10.22 17.66 8.68
C ASP A 47 -11.32 16.64 8.95
N TYR A 48 -12.21 16.96 9.89
CA TYR A 48 -13.33 16.12 10.24
C TYR A 48 -14.31 15.91 9.09
N SER A 49 -14.35 16.80 8.10
CA SER A 49 -15.28 16.68 6.98
C SER A 49 -14.97 15.47 6.09
N ALA A 50 -13.75 14.96 6.15
CA ALA A 50 -13.35 13.77 5.40
C ALA A 50 -13.81 12.46 6.07
N LEU A 51 -14.36 12.53 7.29
CA LEU A 51 -14.77 11.37 8.06
C LEU A 51 -16.28 11.14 7.95
N SER A 52 -16.70 9.88 8.03
CA SER A 52 -18.11 9.56 8.23
C SER A 52 -18.57 10.02 9.61
N ILE A 53 -19.88 10.04 9.86
CA ILE A 53 -20.41 10.45 11.16
C ILE A 53 -19.86 9.57 12.27
N ALA A 54 -19.83 8.24 12.08
CA ALA A 54 -19.30 7.33 13.09
C ALA A 54 -17.80 7.58 13.32
N GLU A 55 -17.04 7.82 12.24
CA GLU A 55 -15.62 8.12 12.35
C GLU A 55 -15.36 9.46 13.05
N GLN A 56 -16.23 10.45 12.82
CA GLN A 56 -16.13 11.73 13.52
C GLN A 56 -16.29 11.56 15.03
N VAL A 57 -17.21 10.70 15.44
CA VAL A 57 -17.41 10.38 16.87
C VAL A 57 -16.18 9.73 17.45
N GLU A 58 -15.56 8.81 16.73
CA GLU A 58 -14.34 8.15 17.19
C GLU A 58 -13.09 9.01 17.03
N GLY A 59 -13.14 10.05 16.19
CA GLY A 59 -12.00 10.91 15.90
C GLY A 59 -10.96 10.28 15.01
N ARG A 60 -11.32 9.22 14.28
CA ARG A 60 -10.39 8.51 13.41
C ARG A 60 -11.12 7.77 12.29
N ARG A 61 -10.37 7.43 11.26
CA ARG A 61 -10.84 6.67 10.12
C ARG A 61 -10.16 5.31 10.09
N TRP A 62 -10.93 4.24 9.94
CA TRP A 62 -10.41 2.88 9.79
C TRP A 62 -9.92 2.66 8.38
N MET A 63 -8.68 2.19 8.26
CA MET A 63 -8.00 1.99 6.99
C MET A 63 -7.16 0.73 7.04
N ILE A 64 -6.65 0.33 5.88
CA ILE A 64 -5.71 -0.78 5.77
C ILE A 64 -4.45 -0.25 5.11
N LEU A 65 -3.31 -0.58 5.69
CA LEU A 65 -1.99 -0.29 5.13
C LEU A 65 -1.47 -1.56 4.47
N TYR A 66 -1.13 -1.46 3.19
CA TYR A 66 -0.48 -2.53 2.44
C TYR A 66 1.00 -2.21 2.30
N LEU A 67 1.84 -3.23 2.51
CA LEU A 67 3.29 -3.11 2.43
C LEU A 67 3.78 -4.06 1.35
N ILE A 68 4.37 -3.52 0.29
CA ILE A 68 4.79 -4.29 -0.86
C ILE A 68 6.26 -3.97 -1.15
N ARG A 69 7.14 -4.96 -1.02
CA ARG A 69 8.54 -4.78 -1.40
C ARG A 69 8.70 -5.09 -2.88
N LEU A 70 9.29 -4.17 -3.62
CA LEU A 70 9.43 -4.25 -5.06
C LEU A 70 10.82 -3.78 -5.48
N PRO A 71 11.37 -4.32 -6.57
CA PRO A 71 12.51 -3.67 -7.20
C PRO A 71 12.16 -2.24 -7.59
N GLN A 72 13.08 -1.34 -7.40
CA GLN A 72 12.88 0.06 -7.75
C GLN A 72 12.44 0.22 -9.22
N ALA A 73 12.99 -0.60 -10.09
CA ALA A 73 12.64 -0.57 -11.52
C ALA A 73 11.19 -0.91 -11.81
N SER A 74 10.48 -1.58 -10.89
CA SER A 74 9.08 -1.98 -11.07
C SER A 74 8.08 -0.97 -10.52
N ILE A 75 8.54 0.00 -9.74
CA ILE A 75 7.64 0.91 -9.00
C ILE A 75 6.74 1.71 -9.94
N ASP A 76 7.31 2.33 -10.96
CA ASP A 76 6.53 3.18 -11.86
C ASP A 76 5.44 2.40 -12.59
N THR A 77 5.74 1.17 -13.02
CA THR A 77 4.77 0.31 -13.69
C THR A 77 3.62 -0.07 -12.76
N VAL A 78 3.93 -0.42 -11.51
CA VAL A 78 2.92 -0.78 -10.53
C VAL A 78 2.03 0.42 -10.21
N ILE A 79 2.63 1.58 -9.95
CA ILE A 79 1.86 2.79 -9.64
C ILE A 79 0.99 3.21 -10.82
N GLN A 80 1.51 3.13 -12.04
CA GLN A 80 0.73 3.47 -13.21
C GLN A 80 -0.47 2.52 -13.38
N GLY A 81 -0.26 1.23 -13.13
CA GLY A 81 -1.35 0.24 -13.15
C GLY A 81 -2.42 0.54 -12.10
N LEU A 82 -2.01 0.89 -10.89
CA LEU A 82 -2.94 1.30 -9.84
C LEU A 82 -3.75 2.53 -10.24
N LYS A 83 -3.10 3.53 -10.83
CA LYS A 83 -3.80 4.73 -11.30
C LYS A 83 -4.80 4.41 -12.39
N ASN A 84 -4.42 3.56 -13.34
CA ASN A 84 -5.29 3.18 -14.45
C ASN A 84 -6.51 2.39 -13.98
N ASP A 85 -6.31 1.43 -13.09
CA ASP A 85 -7.36 0.49 -12.70
C ASP A 85 -8.16 0.96 -11.49
N LEU A 86 -7.51 1.62 -10.53
CA LEU A 86 -8.10 1.94 -9.22
C LEU A 86 -7.99 3.42 -8.88
N GLY A 87 -7.65 4.29 -9.84
CA GLY A 87 -7.49 5.72 -9.59
C GLY A 87 -8.73 6.40 -9.04
N HIS A 88 -9.90 5.87 -9.35
CA HIS A 88 -11.19 6.42 -8.89
C HIS A 88 -11.42 6.21 -7.39
N ILE A 89 -10.68 5.30 -6.75
CA ILE A 89 -10.84 5.01 -5.31
C ILE A 89 -10.17 6.09 -4.45
N GLY A 90 -9.12 6.73 -4.97
CA GLY A 90 -8.40 7.76 -4.22
C GLY A 90 -7.45 7.18 -3.18
N LEU A 91 -6.65 6.20 -3.58
CA LEU A 91 -5.65 5.60 -2.69
C LEU A 91 -4.49 6.55 -2.46
N ASP A 92 -3.98 6.57 -1.24
CA ASP A 92 -2.72 7.24 -0.94
C ASP A 92 -1.58 6.23 -1.00
N TYR A 93 -0.43 6.69 -1.46
CA TYR A 93 0.76 5.84 -1.47
C TYR A 93 2.01 6.66 -1.20
N TRP A 94 3.06 5.97 -0.77
CA TRP A 94 4.41 6.51 -0.75
C TRP A 94 5.40 5.36 -0.92
N VAL A 95 6.62 5.72 -1.29
CA VAL A 95 7.67 4.75 -1.55
C VAL A 95 8.87 5.12 -0.71
N VAL A 96 9.43 4.15 -0.01
CA VAL A 96 10.67 4.34 0.76
C VAL A 96 11.73 3.37 0.29
N PRO A 97 13.01 3.76 0.32
CA PRO A 97 14.08 2.85 -0.05
C PRO A 97 14.27 1.77 1.01
N VAL A 98 14.63 0.58 0.57
CA VAL A 98 15.02 -0.54 1.44
C VAL A 98 16.55 -0.63 1.40
N LEU A 99 17.19 -0.36 2.52
CA LEU A 99 18.65 -0.35 2.58
C LEU A 99 19.23 -1.77 2.49
N ALA A 100 18.54 -2.73 3.07
CA ALA A 100 18.97 -4.13 3.05
C ALA A 100 17.75 -5.02 3.24
N TYR A 101 17.81 -6.21 2.69
CA TYR A 101 16.76 -7.20 2.89
C TYR A 101 17.35 -8.60 2.76
N GLY A 102 16.64 -9.57 3.32
CA GLY A 102 17.05 -10.96 3.25
C GLY A 102 16.27 -11.78 4.25
N LYS A 103 16.59 -13.06 4.31
CA LYS A 103 16.00 -13.95 5.30
C LYS A 103 16.95 -14.12 6.45
N ILE A 104 16.39 -14.19 7.64
CA ILE A 104 17.14 -14.59 8.83
C ILE A 104 17.10 -16.12 8.86
N ILE A 105 18.24 -16.73 8.59
CA ILE A 105 18.40 -18.19 8.57
C ILE A 105 19.67 -18.64 9.27
#